data_912ebd221a1cd6fa1c777b716db64cdc
#
_entry.id   912ebd221a1cd6fa1c777b716db64cdc
#
_cell.length_a   1.000
_cell.length_b   1.000
_cell.length_c   1.000
_cell.angle_alpha   90.00
_cell.angle_beta   90.00
_cell.angle_gamma   90.00
#
_symmetry.space_group_name_H-M   'P 1'
#
loop_
_entity.id
_entity.type
_entity.pdbx_description
1 polymer ?
#
loop_
_entity_poly.entity_id
_entity_poly.type
_entity_poly.pdbx_seq_one_letter_code
_entity_poly.pdbx_strand_id
1 'polypeptide(L)'
;MILAPVGAGKTAITLTAMTEMVAEGHVKRWLVLAPKRVCTDVWPVERLKWAPNFDIAVAIGSPAQRQAAFASAAPIVVTNYDNIQSIADLSGFDGVVFDELTRLKNPSGKRFKALLAHLDKIPFRWGLTGSFTSNGLEDVFGQCKVIDQTLLGRAKGAFLQKYFVCVNRDFGDWQPRKGALEQVMGAIRPATFVLDPGAYSDKLPQLNVVEMRCDMPDRKPYEKMKRDLVLEYGGGKIIAANAAAVTNKLQQMASGFVYDNKMAPSEEKGKFTMKQKVIWFSTHKFELIEEILNENQRDNTIIVYNYKEELAELQRRYPHARTIDDFNAIERWNKGEIELLLIHPKSAGHGLNLQFGGCKIVFLSLPWSLELFEQTVGRLHRGGQTKDVWCYLLICNKTIDERIWGALQDKRAISDIALEELTT
;
A
#
# COMPACT_ATOMS: atom_id res chain seq x y z
N MET A 1 -17.81 1.57 -8.72
CA MET A 1 -16.39 1.29 -8.33
C MET A 1 -15.62 0.87 -9.56
N ILE A 2 -14.31 1.17 -9.61
CA ILE A 2 -13.44 0.76 -10.72
C ILE A 2 -12.36 -0.17 -10.13
N LEU A 3 -12.44 -1.43 -10.50
CA LEU A 3 -11.47 -2.45 -10.15
C LEU A 3 -10.50 -2.66 -11.33
N ALA A 4 -9.26 -2.26 -11.16
CA ALA A 4 -8.24 -2.40 -12.18
C ALA A 4 -6.86 -2.56 -11.54
N PRO A 5 -5.97 -3.40 -12.10
CA PRO A 5 -4.62 -3.62 -11.57
C PRO A 5 -3.81 -2.33 -11.36
N VAL A 6 -2.75 -2.44 -10.58
CA VAL A 6 -1.80 -1.33 -10.43
C VAL A 6 -1.16 -1.02 -11.78
N GLY A 7 -1.12 0.26 -12.16
CA GLY A 7 -0.56 0.67 -13.45
C GLY A 7 -1.50 0.56 -14.66
N ALA A 8 -2.70 0.00 -14.51
CA ALA A 8 -3.68 -0.18 -15.59
C ALA A 8 -4.44 1.10 -16.04
N GLY A 9 -3.93 2.28 -15.71
CA GLY A 9 -4.48 3.54 -16.22
C GLY A 9 -5.74 4.06 -15.49
N LYS A 10 -6.02 3.62 -14.25
CA LYS A 10 -7.19 4.08 -13.47
C LYS A 10 -7.38 5.61 -13.51
N THR A 11 -6.32 6.37 -13.30
CA THR A 11 -6.38 7.85 -13.31
C THR A 11 -6.76 8.39 -14.69
N ALA A 12 -6.25 7.80 -15.77
CA ALA A 12 -6.58 8.18 -17.15
C ALA A 12 -8.08 7.93 -17.45
N ILE A 13 -8.56 6.72 -17.17
CA ILE A 13 -9.98 6.35 -17.33
C ILE A 13 -10.87 7.31 -16.54
N THR A 14 -10.50 7.61 -15.30
CA THR A 14 -11.28 8.47 -14.42
C THR A 14 -11.30 9.91 -14.92
N LEU A 15 -10.14 10.47 -15.33
CA LEU A 15 -10.07 11.84 -15.87
C LEU A 15 -10.91 11.98 -17.13
N THR A 16 -10.84 11.02 -18.06
CA THR A 16 -11.66 11.03 -19.28
C THR A 16 -13.14 11.02 -18.93
N ALA A 17 -13.59 10.11 -18.09
CA ALA A 17 -14.99 10.04 -17.68
C ALA A 17 -15.46 11.29 -16.92
N MET A 18 -14.62 11.88 -16.05
CA MET A 18 -14.93 13.13 -15.35
C MET A 18 -15.13 14.29 -16.31
N THR A 19 -14.28 14.39 -17.34
CA THR A 19 -14.39 15.48 -18.34
C THR A 19 -15.64 15.33 -19.21
N GLU A 20 -16.01 14.12 -19.59
CA GLU A 20 -17.27 13.82 -20.29
C GLU A 20 -18.48 14.22 -19.44
N MET A 21 -18.53 13.81 -18.17
CA MET A 21 -19.63 14.17 -17.25
C MET A 21 -19.78 15.70 -17.08
N VAL A 22 -18.67 16.44 -17.09
CA VAL A 22 -18.71 17.90 -17.02
C VAL A 22 -19.17 18.49 -18.35
N ALA A 23 -18.69 17.97 -19.49
CA ALA A 23 -19.09 18.46 -20.83
C ALA A 23 -20.56 18.23 -21.11
N GLU A 24 -21.12 17.12 -20.62
CA GLU A 24 -22.56 16.79 -20.74
C GLU A 24 -23.43 17.51 -19.70
N GLY A 25 -22.85 18.27 -18.78
CA GLY A 25 -23.55 19.03 -17.76
C GLY A 25 -24.10 18.22 -16.58
N HIS A 26 -23.71 16.94 -16.44
CA HIS A 26 -24.16 16.09 -15.35
C HIS A 26 -23.47 16.45 -14.03
N VAL A 27 -22.23 16.91 -14.08
CA VAL A 27 -21.40 17.30 -12.93
C VAL A 27 -20.73 18.62 -13.22
N LYS A 28 -20.81 19.56 -12.30
CA LYS A 28 -20.09 20.85 -12.41
C LYS A 28 -18.71 20.78 -11.78
N ARG A 29 -18.60 20.04 -10.67
CA ARG A 29 -17.37 20.04 -9.89
C ARG A 29 -17.10 18.70 -9.21
N TRP A 30 -15.87 18.23 -9.35
CA TRP A 30 -15.35 16.98 -8.76
C TRP A 30 -14.40 17.23 -7.59
N LEU A 31 -14.55 16.45 -6.52
CA LEU A 31 -13.56 16.30 -5.47
C LEU A 31 -12.81 14.98 -5.66
N VAL A 32 -11.49 15.01 -5.66
CA VAL A 32 -10.66 13.80 -5.67
C VAL A 32 -9.98 13.66 -4.32
N LEU A 33 -10.17 12.53 -3.68
CA LEU A 33 -9.50 12.13 -2.45
C LEU A 33 -8.45 11.07 -2.78
N ALA A 34 -7.17 11.40 -2.58
CA ALA A 34 -6.05 10.54 -2.93
C ALA A 34 -4.96 10.54 -1.85
N PRO A 35 -3.98 9.63 -1.88
CA PRO A 35 -2.76 9.76 -1.09
C PRO A 35 -2.02 11.07 -1.39
N LYS A 36 -1.34 11.66 -0.38
CA LYS A 36 -0.75 13.00 -0.49
C LYS A 36 0.14 13.18 -1.73
N ARG A 37 1.09 12.27 -1.98
CA ARG A 37 1.96 12.33 -3.17
C ARG A 37 1.19 12.15 -4.48
N VAL A 38 0.14 11.35 -4.49
CA VAL A 38 -0.72 11.18 -5.67
C VAL A 38 -1.43 12.48 -6.02
N CYS A 39 -1.84 13.24 -4.99
CA CYS A 39 -2.45 14.57 -5.20
C CYS A 39 -1.49 15.55 -5.87
N THR A 40 -0.20 15.53 -5.53
CA THR A 40 0.80 16.50 -6.02
C THR A 40 1.50 16.03 -7.30
N ASP A 41 1.79 14.73 -7.41
CA ASP A 41 2.74 14.21 -8.39
C ASP A 41 2.05 13.42 -9.52
N VAL A 42 0.81 12.97 -9.34
CA VAL A 42 0.11 12.13 -10.32
C VAL A 42 -1.04 12.87 -10.99
N TRP A 43 -2.04 13.27 -10.23
CA TRP A 43 -3.25 13.90 -10.79
C TRP A 43 -2.96 15.13 -11.68
N PRO A 44 -2.08 16.08 -11.27
CA PRO A 44 -1.75 17.22 -12.11
C PRO A 44 -1.02 16.85 -13.39
N VAL A 45 -0.12 15.84 -13.33
CA VAL A 45 0.65 15.38 -14.48
C VAL A 45 -0.21 14.60 -15.46
N GLU A 46 -1.00 13.66 -14.97
CA GLU A 46 -1.91 12.86 -15.81
C GLU A 46 -3.00 13.73 -16.45
N ARG A 47 -3.45 14.79 -15.76
CA ARG A 47 -4.39 15.75 -16.32
C ARG A 47 -3.87 16.40 -17.60
N LEU A 48 -2.61 16.73 -17.67
CA LEU A 48 -2.03 17.32 -18.90
C LEU A 48 -2.14 16.42 -20.12
N LYS A 49 -2.17 15.10 -19.91
CA LYS A 49 -2.30 14.10 -20.97
C LYS A 49 -3.76 13.79 -21.35
N TRP A 50 -4.61 13.61 -20.32
CA TRP A 50 -5.93 13.01 -20.47
C TRP A 50 -7.09 14.01 -20.35
N ALA A 51 -6.84 15.20 -19.79
CA ALA A 51 -7.81 16.27 -19.62
C ALA A 51 -7.15 17.65 -19.75
N PRO A 52 -6.44 17.96 -20.85
CA PRO A 52 -5.61 19.17 -20.97
C PRO A 52 -6.42 20.47 -20.82
N ASN A 53 -7.69 20.46 -21.18
CA ASN A 53 -8.58 21.62 -21.14
C ASN A 53 -9.28 21.83 -19.79
N PHE A 54 -9.01 20.98 -18.78
CA PHE A 54 -9.64 21.09 -17.47
C PHE A 54 -8.62 21.50 -16.42
N ASP A 55 -8.93 22.51 -15.63
CA ASP A 55 -8.07 22.93 -14.53
C ASP A 55 -8.20 22.00 -13.32
N ILE A 56 -7.08 21.78 -12.64
CA ILE A 56 -7.00 21.07 -11.37
C ILE A 56 -6.47 22.01 -10.29
N ALA A 57 -7.19 22.13 -9.18
CA ALA A 57 -6.70 22.78 -7.98
C ALA A 57 -6.22 21.73 -6.95
N VAL A 58 -4.97 21.84 -6.50
CA VAL A 58 -4.38 20.92 -5.51
C VAL A 58 -4.47 21.53 -4.12
N ALA A 59 -5.35 20.99 -3.30
CA ALA A 59 -5.62 21.45 -1.92
C ALA A 59 -4.69 20.75 -0.92
N ILE A 60 -3.38 21.00 -1.02
CA ILE A 60 -2.32 20.48 -0.14
C ILE A 60 -1.52 21.68 0.41
N GLY A 61 -0.84 21.51 1.54
CA GLY A 61 0.00 22.54 2.16
C GLY A 61 -0.68 23.22 3.35
N SER A 62 -0.44 24.52 3.54
CA SER A 62 -0.98 25.29 4.65
C SER A 62 -2.51 25.42 4.61
N PRO A 63 -3.20 25.71 5.72
CA PRO A 63 -4.64 25.93 5.71
C PRO A 63 -5.11 26.98 4.69
N ALA A 64 -4.36 28.07 4.53
CA ALA A 64 -4.67 29.12 3.55
C ALA A 64 -4.56 28.62 2.10
N GLN A 65 -3.52 27.84 1.77
CA GLN A 65 -3.37 27.24 0.44
C GLN A 65 -4.50 26.25 0.12
N ARG A 66 -4.90 25.43 1.09
CA ARG A 66 -6.02 24.51 0.91
C ARG A 66 -7.32 25.27 0.70
N GLN A 67 -7.59 26.29 1.50
CA GLN A 67 -8.79 27.12 1.39
C GLN A 67 -8.87 27.80 0.00
N ALA A 68 -7.75 28.37 -0.47
CA ALA A 68 -7.67 28.97 -1.79
C ALA A 68 -7.99 27.95 -2.91
N ALA A 69 -7.48 26.72 -2.82
CA ALA A 69 -7.76 25.66 -3.77
C ALA A 69 -9.25 25.25 -3.76
N PHE A 70 -9.86 25.12 -2.58
CA PHE A 70 -11.30 24.84 -2.46
C PHE A 70 -12.19 26.00 -2.96
N ALA A 71 -11.74 27.24 -2.81
CA ALA A 71 -12.46 28.43 -3.32
C ALA A 71 -12.24 28.71 -4.80
N SER A 72 -11.31 28.01 -5.45
CA SER A 72 -11.03 28.20 -6.88
C SER A 72 -12.22 27.79 -7.76
N ALA A 73 -12.27 28.28 -9.00
CA ALA A 73 -13.24 27.88 -10.00
C ALA A 73 -12.88 26.56 -10.73
N ALA A 74 -11.80 25.90 -10.32
CA ALA A 74 -11.35 24.67 -10.97
C ALA A 74 -12.45 23.57 -10.88
N PRO A 75 -12.78 22.91 -12.00
CA PRO A 75 -13.79 21.84 -12.03
C PRO A 75 -13.32 20.59 -11.28
N ILE A 76 -12.01 20.43 -11.04
CA ILE A 76 -11.45 19.30 -10.30
C ILE A 76 -10.60 19.85 -9.14
N VAL A 77 -10.94 19.47 -7.91
CA VAL A 77 -10.15 19.74 -6.71
C VAL A 77 -9.60 18.44 -6.16
N VAL A 78 -8.30 18.37 -5.95
CA VAL A 78 -7.61 17.17 -5.44
C VAL A 78 -7.06 17.44 -4.05
N THR A 79 -7.37 16.58 -3.09
CA THR A 79 -6.85 16.68 -1.72
C THR A 79 -6.59 15.30 -1.10
N ASN A 80 -5.83 15.26 -0.01
CA ASN A 80 -5.57 13.99 0.65
C ASN A 80 -6.63 13.68 1.72
N TYR A 81 -6.76 12.39 2.02
CA TYR A 81 -7.72 11.86 3.00
C TYR A 81 -7.63 12.49 4.39
N ASP A 82 -6.43 12.93 4.82
CA ASP A 82 -6.26 13.54 6.15
C ASP A 82 -6.89 14.92 6.25
N ASN A 83 -6.99 15.62 5.15
CA ASN A 83 -7.58 16.96 5.09
C ASN A 83 -9.11 16.95 5.26
N ILE A 84 -9.79 15.82 5.03
CA ILE A 84 -11.26 15.72 5.13
C ILE A 84 -11.77 16.24 6.49
N GLN A 85 -11.05 15.94 7.57
CA GLN A 85 -11.44 16.33 8.92
C GLN A 85 -11.43 17.88 9.13
N SER A 86 -10.73 18.62 8.29
CA SER A 86 -10.63 20.08 8.33
C SER A 86 -11.53 20.78 7.30
N ILE A 87 -12.27 20.03 6.49
CA ILE A 87 -13.18 20.60 5.48
C ILE A 87 -14.57 20.75 6.11
N ALA A 88 -15.02 21.98 6.21
CA ALA A 88 -16.29 22.28 6.85
C ALA A 88 -17.51 21.94 5.98
N ASP A 89 -17.39 22.09 4.66
CA ASP A 89 -18.49 21.85 3.72
C ASP A 89 -17.98 21.29 2.37
N LEU A 90 -18.69 20.29 1.87
CA LEU A 90 -18.49 19.67 0.55
C LEU A 90 -19.69 19.87 -0.39
N SER A 91 -20.65 20.72 -0.03
CA SER A 91 -21.88 20.95 -0.83
C SER A 91 -21.62 21.56 -2.21
N GLY A 92 -20.43 22.13 -2.42
CA GLY A 92 -20.03 22.67 -3.74
C GLY A 92 -19.51 21.62 -4.74
N PHE A 93 -19.59 20.33 -4.40
CA PHE A 93 -19.16 19.24 -5.27
C PHE A 93 -20.33 18.33 -5.61
N ASP A 94 -20.51 18.05 -6.90
CA ASP A 94 -21.53 17.10 -7.40
C ASP A 94 -20.96 15.68 -7.44
N GLY A 95 -19.64 15.53 -7.58
CA GLY A 95 -18.99 14.25 -7.64
C GLY A 95 -17.78 14.12 -6.73
N VAL A 96 -17.52 12.90 -6.23
CA VAL A 96 -16.32 12.56 -5.49
C VAL A 96 -15.67 11.29 -6.03
N VAL A 97 -14.35 11.32 -6.17
CA VAL A 97 -13.51 10.16 -6.52
C VAL A 97 -12.65 9.79 -5.34
N PHE A 98 -12.70 8.54 -4.95
CA PHE A 98 -11.84 7.93 -3.92
C PHE A 98 -10.71 7.15 -4.60
N ASP A 99 -9.56 7.79 -4.79
CA ASP A 99 -8.37 7.12 -5.32
C ASP A 99 -7.69 6.34 -4.20
N GLU A 100 -7.42 5.06 -4.44
CA GLU A 100 -7.02 4.08 -3.42
C GLU A 100 -8.14 3.86 -2.39
N LEU A 101 -9.29 3.33 -2.87
CA LEU A 101 -10.51 3.10 -2.08
C LEU A 101 -10.29 2.26 -0.82
N THR A 102 -9.25 1.38 -0.81
CA THR A 102 -8.82 0.59 0.35
C THR A 102 -8.51 1.43 1.59
N ARG A 103 -8.24 2.73 1.45
CA ARG A 103 -8.06 3.65 2.57
C ARG A 103 -9.32 3.89 3.39
N LEU A 104 -10.47 3.54 2.86
CA LEU A 104 -11.79 3.67 3.48
C LEU A 104 -12.37 2.33 3.96
N LYS A 105 -11.59 1.27 4.00
CA LYS A 105 -12.00 -0.06 4.45
C LYS A 105 -12.50 -0.13 5.91
N ASN A 106 -12.00 0.77 6.77
CA ASN A 106 -12.40 0.80 8.18
C ASN A 106 -13.49 1.85 8.45
N PRO A 107 -14.79 1.46 8.59
CA PRO A 107 -15.90 2.39 8.80
C PRO A 107 -15.92 3.04 10.17
N SER A 108 -15.15 2.57 11.15
CA SER A 108 -15.04 3.19 12.48
C SER A 108 -13.97 4.27 12.56
N GLY A 109 -13.12 4.40 11.54
CA GLY A 109 -12.04 5.38 11.50
C GLY A 109 -12.54 6.83 11.46
N LYS A 110 -11.77 7.76 12.06
CA LYS A 110 -12.12 9.19 12.11
C LYS A 110 -12.33 9.79 10.70
N ARG A 111 -11.46 9.47 9.75
CA ARG A 111 -11.57 9.91 8.34
C ARG A 111 -12.88 9.47 7.70
N PHE A 112 -13.23 8.20 7.90
CA PHE A 112 -14.46 7.63 7.36
C PHE A 112 -15.71 8.32 7.91
N LYS A 113 -15.77 8.54 9.22
CA LYS A 113 -16.90 9.21 9.87
C LYS A 113 -17.06 10.67 9.43
N ALA A 114 -15.94 11.40 9.32
CA ALA A 114 -15.96 12.77 8.82
C ALA A 114 -16.48 12.84 7.38
N LEU A 115 -16.01 11.94 6.52
CA LEU A 115 -16.46 11.87 5.12
C LEU A 115 -17.95 11.52 5.01
N LEU A 116 -18.40 10.50 5.74
CA LEU A 116 -19.76 9.99 5.64
C LEU A 116 -20.84 11.07 5.90
N ALA A 117 -20.55 12.05 6.75
CA ALA A 117 -21.45 13.16 7.05
C ALA A 117 -21.74 14.07 5.83
N HIS A 118 -20.89 14.05 4.82
CA HIS A 118 -21.01 14.88 3.62
C HIS A 118 -21.53 14.11 2.40
N LEU A 119 -21.41 12.77 2.39
CA LEU A 119 -21.66 11.96 1.18
C LEU A 119 -23.13 12.00 0.70
N ASP A 120 -24.08 12.17 1.60
CA ASP A 120 -25.50 12.23 1.22
C ASP A 120 -25.83 13.43 0.30
N LYS A 121 -24.96 14.44 0.29
CA LYS A 121 -25.09 15.63 -0.57
C LYS A 121 -24.35 15.51 -1.91
N ILE A 122 -23.57 14.46 -2.11
CA ILE A 122 -22.75 14.22 -3.30
C ILE A 122 -23.32 13.04 -4.07
N PRO A 123 -24.04 13.27 -5.18
CA PRO A 123 -24.75 12.21 -5.91
C PRO A 123 -23.80 11.24 -6.64
N PHE A 124 -22.70 11.72 -7.22
CA PHE A 124 -21.77 10.88 -7.97
C PHE A 124 -20.57 10.49 -7.11
N ARG A 125 -20.40 9.19 -6.89
CA ARG A 125 -19.35 8.63 -6.03
C ARG A 125 -18.61 7.51 -6.73
N TRP A 126 -17.34 7.72 -7.05
CA TRP A 126 -16.49 6.73 -7.70
C TRP A 126 -15.36 6.29 -6.79
N GLY A 127 -15.03 5.02 -6.81
CA GLY A 127 -13.93 4.45 -6.03
C GLY A 127 -12.99 3.67 -6.93
N LEU A 128 -11.69 3.94 -6.83
CA LEU A 128 -10.64 3.30 -7.60
C LEU A 128 -9.86 2.37 -6.69
N THR A 129 -9.70 1.11 -7.09
CA THR A 129 -8.93 0.12 -6.33
C THR A 129 -8.27 -0.90 -7.23
N GLY A 130 -7.16 -1.49 -6.75
CA GLY A 130 -6.52 -2.64 -7.38
C GLY A 130 -7.11 -3.97 -6.89
N SER A 131 -7.68 -3.98 -5.69
CA SER A 131 -8.35 -5.16 -5.11
C SER A 131 -9.28 -4.72 -4.00
N PHE A 132 -10.42 -5.39 -3.86
CA PHE A 132 -11.35 -5.20 -2.73
C PHE A 132 -10.94 -6.00 -1.49
N THR A 133 -10.25 -7.11 -1.67
CA THR A 133 -10.03 -8.16 -0.65
C THR A 133 -8.57 -8.33 -0.24
N SER A 134 -7.70 -7.36 -0.57
CA SER A 134 -6.24 -7.46 -0.35
C SER A 134 -5.81 -7.77 1.10
N ASN A 135 -6.66 -7.53 2.09
CA ASN A 135 -6.40 -7.94 3.48
C ASN A 135 -7.49 -8.85 4.04
N GLY A 136 -8.52 -9.17 3.25
CA GLY A 136 -9.62 -10.05 3.60
C GLY A 136 -10.98 -9.49 3.18
N LEU A 137 -11.99 -10.38 3.16
CA LEU A 137 -13.34 -10.05 2.70
C LEU A 137 -14.04 -8.96 3.53
N GLU A 138 -13.66 -8.79 4.80
CA GLU A 138 -14.21 -7.72 5.65
C GLU A 138 -13.94 -6.30 5.12
N ASP A 139 -12.84 -6.11 4.43
CA ASP A 139 -12.40 -4.80 3.92
C ASP A 139 -13.36 -4.24 2.87
N VAL A 140 -14.13 -5.10 2.20
CA VAL A 140 -15.10 -4.73 1.16
C VAL A 140 -16.21 -3.85 1.72
N PHE A 141 -16.68 -4.12 2.96
CA PHE A 141 -17.80 -3.39 3.55
C PHE A 141 -17.57 -1.87 3.62
N GLY A 142 -16.43 -1.45 4.15
CA GLY A 142 -16.12 -0.01 4.27
C GLY A 142 -15.98 0.67 2.91
N GLN A 143 -15.37 -0.01 1.95
CA GLN A 143 -15.19 0.48 0.59
C GLN A 143 -16.53 0.67 -0.12
N CYS A 144 -17.43 -0.29 -0.02
CA CYS A 144 -18.76 -0.19 -0.62
C CYS A 144 -19.63 0.86 0.06
N LYS A 145 -19.54 0.99 1.38
CA LYS A 145 -20.38 1.91 2.15
C LYS A 145 -20.23 3.38 1.75
N VAL A 146 -19.05 3.81 1.30
CA VAL A 146 -18.84 5.19 0.84
C VAL A 146 -19.35 5.41 -0.59
N ILE A 147 -19.51 4.35 -1.36
CA ILE A 147 -20.05 4.40 -2.71
C ILE A 147 -21.58 4.31 -2.66
N ASP A 148 -22.09 3.22 -2.12
CA ASP A 148 -23.52 2.98 -1.96
C ASP A 148 -23.79 2.11 -0.73
N GLN A 149 -24.53 2.67 0.23
CA GLN A 149 -24.86 1.99 1.48
C GLN A 149 -25.86 0.85 1.32
N THR A 150 -26.53 0.73 0.16
CA THR A 150 -27.52 -0.31 -0.10
C THR A 150 -26.90 -1.63 -0.50
N LEU A 151 -25.71 -1.62 -1.09
CA LEU A 151 -25.04 -2.83 -1.63
C LEU A 151 -24.80 -3.90 -0.57
N LEU A 152 -24.20 -3.53 0.56
CA LEU A 152 -23.85 -4.47 1.65
C LEU A 152 -24.56 -4.12 2.97
N GLY A 153 -25.48 -3.17 2.94
CA GLY A 153 -26.21 -2.70 4.10
C GLY A 153 -25.50 -1.60 4.90
N ARG A 154 -26.22 -1.03 5.86
CA ARG A 154 -25.76 0.18 6.58
C ARG A 154 -24.84 -0.11 7.78
N ALA A 155 -24.94 -1.30 8.38
CA ALA A 155 -24.25 -1.64 9.64
C ALA A 155 -23.21 -2.76 9.44
N LYS A 156 -21.94 -2.51 9.81
CA LYS A 156 -20.88 -3.54 9.74
C LYS A 156 -21.24 -4.80 10.55
N GLY A 157 -21.89 -4.64 11.71
CA GLY A 157 -22.31 -5.79 12.52
C GLY A 157 -23.28 -6.73 11.79
N ALA A 158 -24.28 -6.19 11.09
CA ALA A 158 -25.20 -6.97 10.28
C ALA A 158 -24.51 -7.67 9.10
N PHE A 159 -23.56 -6.99 8.44
CA PHE A 159 -22.72 -7.57 7.41
C PHE A 159 -21.91 -8.76 7.95
N LEU A 160 -21.24 -8.60 9.10
CA LEU A 160 -20.46 -9.66 9.71
C LEU A 160 -21.38 -10.86 10.12
N GLN A 161 -22.52 -10.61 10.73
CA GLN A 161 -23.46 -11.67 11.07
C GLN A 161 -23.98 -12.45 9.86
N LYS A 162 -24.17 -11.76 8.74
CA LYS A 162 -24.68 -12.38 7.50
C LYS A 162 -23.62 -13.25 6.82
N TYR A 163 -22.42 -12.75 6.68
CA TYR A 163 -21.39 -13.35 5.82
C TYR A 163 -20.24 -14.05 6.57
N PHE A 164 -20.17 -13.89 7.88
CA PHE A 164 -19.08 -14.44 8.71
C PHE A 164 -19.57 -15.26 9.87
N VAL A 165 -18.65 -16.05 10.43
CA VAL A 165 -18.82 -16.75 11.72
C VAL A 165 -17.86 -16.13 12.72
N CYS A 166 -18.34 -15.77 13.89
CA CYS A 166 -17.49 -15.31 14.98
C CYS A 166 -16.79 -16.51 15.63
N VAL A 167 -15.48 -16.62 15.44
CA VAL A 167 -14.66 -17.70 16.01
C VAL A 167 -14.12 -17.35 17.39
N ASN A 168 -13.97 -16.08 17.69
CA ASN A 168 -13.56 -15.59 19.01
C ASN A 168 -14.27 -14.28 19.34
N ARG A 169 -15.22 -14.31 20.29
CA ARG A 169 -16.00 -13.13 20.68
C ARG A 169 -15.18 -12.12 21.45
N ASP A 170 -14.25 -12.57 22.28
CA ASP A 170 -13.45 -11.69 23.15
C ASP A 170 -12.47 -10.83 22.34
N PHE A 171 -11.98 -11.34 21.22
CA PHE A 171 -11.08 -10.64 20.31
C PHE A 171 -11.76 -10.11 19.04
N GLY A 172 -13.08 -10.39 18.88
CA GLY A 172 -13.81 -9.96 17.67
C GLY A 172 -13.28 -10.60 16.39
N ASP A 173 -12.87 -11.85 16.44
CA ASP A 173 -12.29 -12.58 15.32
C ASP A 173 -13.41 -13.25 14.51
N TRP A 174 -13.45 -12.94 13.20
CA TRP A 174 -14.47 -13.35 12.26
C TRP A 174 -13.87 -14.09 11.08
N GLN A 175 -14.44 -15.21 10.70
CA GLN A 175 -14.06 -15.96 9.51
C GLN A 175 -15.20 -15.98 8.50
N PRO A 176 -14.92 -15.82 7.19
CA PRO A 176 -15.95 -15.90 6.15
C PRO A 176 -16.66 -17.25 6.18
N ARG A 177 -17.98 -17.23 6.01
CA ARG A 177 -18.78 -18.45 5.77
C ARG A 177 -18.43 -19.03 4.39
N LYS A 178 -18.69 -20.31 4.21
CA LYS A 178 -18.62 -20.94 2.89
C LYS A 178 -19.56 -20.22 1.93
N GLY A 179 -19.08 -19.82 0.75
CA GLY A 179 -19.85 -19.07 -0.24
C GLY A 179 -20.03 -17.58 0.08
N ALA A 180 -19.37 -17.04 1.11
CA ALA A 180 -19.51 -15.62 1.46
C ALA A 180 -18.84 -14.71 0.43
N LEU A 181 -17.72 -15.14 -0.15
CA LEU A 181 -16.99 -14.37 -1.16
C LEU A 181 -17.88 -14.15 -2.39
N GLU A 182 -18.45 -15.21 -2.94
CA GLU A 182 -19.33 -15.19 -4.11
C GLU A 182 -20.57 -14.33 -3.87
N GLN A 183 -21.19 -14.45 -2.68
CA GLN A 183 -22.37 -13.65 -2.32
C GLN A 183 -22.03 -12.16 -2.20
N VAL A 184 -20.89 -11.81 -1.60
CA VAL A 184 -20.47 -10.40 -1.46
C VAL A 184 -20.10 -9.82 -2.82
N MET A 185 -19.35 -10.54 -3.64
CA MET A 185 -18.98 -10.11 -5.00
C MET A 185 -20.23 -9.93 -5.87
N GLY A 186 -21.17 -10.89 -5.85
CA GLY A 186 -22.45 -10.76 -6.54
C GLY A 186 -23.25 -9.54 -6.12
N ALA A 187 -23.24 -9.18 -4.82
CA ALA A 187 -23.94 -7.99 -4.33
C ALA A 187 -23.33 -6.66 -4.80
N ILE A 188 -22.00 -6.59 -4.99
CA ILE A 188 -21.32 -5.36 -5.41
C ILE A 188 -21.12 -5.24 -6.92
N ARG A 189 -21.25 -6.33 -7.65
CA ARG A 189 -21.07 -6.40 -9.11
C ARG A 189 -21.85 -5.34 -9.89
N PRO A 190 -23.13 -5.06 -9.63
CA PRO A 190 -23.89 -4.04 -10.38
C PRO A 190 -23.31 -2.62 -10.28
N ALA A 191 -22.53 -2.34 -9.23
CA ALA A 191 -21.87 -1.05 -9.00
C ALA A 191 -20.37 -1.09 -9.31
N THR A 192 -19.88 -2.16 -9.96
CA THR A 192 -18.45 -2.37 -10.18
C THR A 192 -18.14 -2.53 -11.67
N PHE A 193 -17.30 -1.63 -12.18
CA PHE A 193 -16.63 -1.83 -13.47
C PHE A 193 -15.30 -2.55 -13.23
N VAL A 194 -15.11 -3.65 -13.89
CA VAL A 194 -13.88 -4.43 -13.86
C VAL A 194 -13.14 -4.25 -15.17
N LEU A 195 -11.88 -3.81 -15.10
CA LEU A 195 -11.03 -3.81 -16.28
C LEU A 195 -10.57 -5.25 -16.53
N ASP A 196 -10.86 -5.76 -17.73
CA ASP A 196 -10.45 -7.10 -18.13
C ASP A 196 -8.92 -7.27 -17.98
N PRO A 197 -8.46 -8.19 -17.12
CA PRO A 197 -7.04 -8.45 -16.94
C PRO A 197 -6.36 -8.88 -18.25
N GLY A 198 -7.01 -9.67 -19.11
CA GLY A 198 -6.48 -10.12 -20.39
C GLY A 198 -6.18 -8.95 -21.32
N ALA A 199 -7.06 -7.95 -21.41
CA ALA A 199 -6.85 -6.77 -22.25
C ALA A 199 -5.63 -5.92 -21.84
N TYR A 200 -5.16 -6.09 -20.59
CA TYR A 200 -4.04 -5.33 -20.03
C TYR A 200 -2.76 -6.16 -19.85
N SER A 201 -2.85 -7.40 -19.35
CA SER A 201 -1.69 -8.26 -19.03
C SER A 201 -0.88 -8.61 -20.26
N ASP A 202 -1.53 -8.86 -21.41
CA ASP A 202 -0.87 -9.23 -22.65
C ASP A 202 0.05 -8.15 -23.23
N LYS A 203 -0.04 -6.92 -22.69
CA LYS A 203 0.81 -5.79 -23.07
C LYS A 203 1.98 -5.55 -22.11
N LEU A 204 2.06 -6.32 -21.04
CA LEU A 204 3.14 -6.23 -20.06
C LEU A 204 4.21 -7.29 -20.35
N PRO A 205 5.50 -6.97 -20.10
CA PRO A 205 6.56 -7.99 -20.11
C PRO A 205 6.34 -8.99 -18.98
N GLN A 206 7.02 -10.12 -19.05
CA GLN A 206 6.89 -11.18 -18.05
C GLN A 206 7.33 -10.69 -16.67
N LEU A 207 6.59 -11.09 -15.62
CA LEU A 207 6.98 -10.94 -14.23
C LEU A 207 7.52 -12.27 -13.70
N ASN A 208 8.81 -12.30 -13.38
CA ASN A 208 9.48 -13.46 -12.81
C ASN A 208 9.65 -13.25 -11.31
N VAL A 209 8.98 -14.07 -10.51
CA VAL A 209 9.13 -14.05 -9.04
C VAL A 209 10.09 -15.16 -8.63
N VAL A 210 11.19 -14.79 -7.99
CA VAL A 210 12.29 -15.71 -7.61
C VAL A 210 12.45 -15.69 -6.10
N GLU A 211 12.32 -16.84 -5.45
CA GLU A 211 12.62 -17.00 -4.03
C GLU A 211 14.12 -17.28 -3.84
N MET A 212 14.82 -16.36 -3.22
CA MET A 212 16.20 -16.54 -2.79
C MET A 212 16.21 -16.92 -1.33
N ARG A 213 16.67 -18.11 -1.03
CA ARG A 213 16.57 -18.69 0.31
C ARG A 213 17.92 -18.76 1.00
N CYS A 214 17.96 -18.42 2.30
CA CYS A 214 19.12 -18.56 3.16
C CYS A 214 18.73 -19.18 4.49
N ASP A 215 19.72 -19.67 5.22
CA ASP A 215 19.56 -20.14 6.59
C ASP A 215 20.08 -19.10 7.58
N MET A 216 19.44 -19.01 8.74
CA MET A 216 19.93 -18.20 9.85
C MET A 216 21.14 -18.91 10.49
N PRO A 217 22.32 -18.27 10.59
CA PRO A 217 23.54 -18.90 11.11
C PRO A 217 23.39 -19.41 12.55
N ASP A 218 22.75 -18.65 13.44
CA ASP A 218 22.38 -19.07 14.78
C ASP A 218 20.89 -18.88 15.03
N ARG A 219 20.16 -19.97 15.13
CA ARG A 219 18.70 -19.98 15.35
C ARG A 219 18.29 -19.91 16.82
N LYS A 220 19.20 -20.15 17.77
CA LYS A 220 18.85 -20.22 19.21
C LYS A 220 18.15 -18.95 19.71
N PRO A 221 18.63 -17.73 19.41
CA PRO A 221 17.96 -16.51 19.81
C PRO A 221 16.54 -16.38 19.21
N TYR A 222 16.38 -16.77 17.96
CA TYR A 222 15.09 -16.75 17.26
C TYR A 222 14.07 -17.71 17.90
N GLU A 223 14.45 -18.96 18.13
CA GLU A 223 13.58 -19.96 18.74
C GLU A 223 13.25 -19.60 20.21
N LYS A 224 14.20 -19.01 20.94
CA LYS A 224 13.93 -18.51 22.30
C LYS A 224 12.89 -17.39 22.29
N MET A 225 13.02 -16.39 21.40
CA MET A 225 12.03 -15.32 21.24
C MET A 225 10.67 -15.88 20.86
N LYS A 226 10.60 -16.85 19.95
CA LYS A 226 9.36 -17.48 19.47
C LYS A 226 8.62 -18.25 20.57
N ARG A 227 9.36 -18.98 21.43
CA ARG A 227 8.80 -19.82 22.48
C ARG A 227 8.49 -19.04 23.76
N ASP A 228 9.44 -18.23 24.22
CA ASP A 228 9.44 -17.64 25.56
C ASP A 228 9.01 -16.15 25.53
N LEU A 229 8.78 -15.58 24.36
CA LEU A 229 8.50 -14.15 24.14
C LEU A 229 9.60 -13.22 24.66
N VAL A 230 10.78 -13.80 24.88
CA VAL A 230 11.93 -13.15 25.54
C VAL A 230 13.22 -13.53 24.84
N LEU A 231 14.09 -12.54 24.69
CA LEU A 231 15.47 -12.73 24.25
C LEU A 231 16.41 -12.10 25.27
N GLU A 232 17.37 -12.86 25.76
CA GLU A 232 18.49 -12.37 26.57
C GLU A 232 19.72 -12.20 25.69
N TYR A 233 20.32 -11.02 25.71
CA TYR A 233 21.50 -10.70 24.91
C TYR A 233 22.38 -9.65 25.60
N GLY A 234 23.68 -9.90 25.71
CA GLY A 234 24.67 -8.93 26.22
C GLY A 234 24.33 -8.35 27.60
N GLY A 235 23.78 -9.17 28.52
CA GLY A 235 23.35 -8.71 29.85
C GLY A 235 22.01 -7.95 29.89
N GLY A 236 21.33 -7.83 28.75
CA GLY A 236 20.00 -7.24 28.64
C GLY A 236 18.92 -8.28 28.32
N LYS A 237 17.65 -7.87 28.48
CA LYS A 237 16.48 -8.72 28.20
C LYS A 237 15.49 -7.95 27.32
N ILE A 238 15.16 -8.51 26.15
CA ILE A 238 14.12 -8.00 25.24
C ILE A 238 12.87 -8.82 25.45
N ILE A 239 11.76 -8.14 25.77
CA ILE A 239 10.47 -8.78 26.00
C ILE A 239 9.48 -8.33 24.91
N ALA A 240 8.74 -9.27 24.35
CA ALA A 240 7.64 -8.97 23.46
C ALA A 240 6.32 -8.97 24.25
N ALA A 241 5.66 -7.82 24.30
CA ALA A 241 4.50 -7.60 25.17
C ALA A 241 3.23 -8.37 24.73
N ASN A 242 3.14 -8.75 23.45
CA ASN A 242 1.99 -9.47 22.87
C ASN A 242 2.37 -10.17 21.56
N ALA A 243 1.46 -10.96 21.00
CA ALA A 243 1.68 -11.72 19.77
C ALA A 243 2.11 -10.85 18.56
N ALA A 244 1.54 -9.65 18.41
CA ALA A 244 1.92 -8.73 17.34
C ALA A 244 3.36 -8.21 17.52
N ALA A 245 3.76 -7.91 18.76
CA ALA A 245 5.13 -7.52 19.08
C ALA A 245 6.12 -8.67 18.83
N VAL A 246 5.75 -9.92 19.15
CA VAL A 246 6.56 -11.11 18.81
C VAL A 246 6.76 -11.21 17.31
N THR A 247 5.67 -11.17 16.54
CA THR A 247 5.71 -11.25 15.08
C THR A 247 6.67 -10.23 14.47
N ASN A 248 6.59 -8.97 14.94
CA ASN A 248 7.50 -7.91 14.48
C ASN A 248 8.97 -8.17 14.89
N LYS A 249 9.21 -8.65 16.11
CA LYS A 249 10.56 -9.03 16.56
C LYS A 249 11.13 -10.20 15.76
N LEU A 250 10.32 -11.23 15.50
CA LEU A 250 10.73 -12.37 14.68
C LEU A 250 11.07 -11.95 13.25
N GLN A 251 10.36 -10.99 12.67
CA GLN A 251 10.68 -10.47 11.34
C GLN A 251 12.00 -9.68 11.33
N GLN A 252 12.26 -8.85 12.34
CA GLN A 252 13.55 -8.19 12.53
C GLN A 252 14.68 -9.23 12.64
N MET A 253 14.48 -10.27 13.45
CA MET A 253 15.47 -11.33 13.64
C MET A 253 15.72 -12.16 12.38
N ALA A 254 14.68 -12.38 11.55
CA ALA A 254 14.83 -13.00 10.23
C ALA A 254 15.70 -12.16 9.28
N SER A 255 15.74 -10.83 9.46
CA SER A 255 16.65 -9.91 8.76
C SER A 255 18.02 -9.77 9.44
N GLY A 256 18.25 -10.47 10.54
CA GLY A 256 19.53 -10.54 11.24
C GLY A 256 19.74 -9.55 12.39
N PHE A 257 18.74 -8.77 12.77
CA PHE A 257 18.83 -7.80 13.87
C PHE A 257 17.56 -7.77 14.73
N VAL A 258 17.59 -7.06 15.86
CA VAL A 258 16.39 -6.75 16.65
C VAL A 258 16.55 -5.40 17.35
N TYR A 259 15.46 -4.66 17.47
CA TYR A 259 15.41 -3.46 18.30
C TYR A 259 15.21 -3.80 19.77
N ASP A 260 16.05 -3.28 20.65
CA ASP A 260 15.86 -3.24 22.10
C ASP A 260 15.34 -1.85 22.51
N ASN A 261 14.03 -1.77 22.78
CA ASN A 261 13.39 -0.53 23.15
C ASN A 261 13.37 -0.40 24.67
N LYS A 262 14.15 0.53 25.23
CA LYS A 262 14.17 0.81 26.67
C LYS A 262 13.63 2.20 26.94
N MET A 263 12.76 2.33 27.95
CA MET A 263 12.42 3.63 28.51
C MET A 263 13.63 4.16 29.28
N ALA A 264 14.11 5.32 28.91
CA ALA A 264 15.20 6.02 29.60
C ALA A 264 14.71 7.39 30.06
N PRO A 265 15.23 7.92 31.19
CA PRO A 265 14.91 9.30 31.60
C PRO A 265 15.25 10.28 30.48
N SER A 266 14.35 11.21 30.22
CA SER A 266 14.57 12.33 29.31
C SER A 266 15.38 13.41 29.98
N GLU A 267 16.00 14.30 29.18
CA GLU A 267 16.65 15.52 29.70
C GLU A 267 15.64 16.47 30.39
N GLU A 268 14.35 16.37 30.05
CA GLU A 268 13.28 17.07 30.78
C GLU A 268 12.88 16.28 32.04
N LYS A 269 12.99 16.92 33.22
CA LYS A 269 12.60 16.32 34.51
C LYS A 269 11.20 15.72 34.47
N GLY A 270 11.09 14.42 34.78
CA GLY A 270 9.83 13.69 34.88
C GLY A 270 9.29 13.10 33.55
N LYS A 271 9.99 13.28 32.43
CA LYS A 271 9.64 12.62 31.16
C LYS A 271 10.58 11.44 30.89
N PHE A 272 10.03 10.41 30.25
CA PHE A 272 10.77 9.25 29.74
C PHE A 272 10.76 9.30 28.23
N THR A 273 11.92 9.06 27.62
CA THR A 273 12.07 8.87 26.18
C THR A 273 12.39 7.42 25.86
N MET A 274 11.89 6.93 24.74
CA MET A 274 12.20 5.59 24.27
C MET A 274 13.58 5.63 23.59
N LYS A 275 14.60 5.06 24.27
CA LYS A 275 15.90 4.80 23.63
C LYS A 275 15.84 3.44 22.93
N GLN A 276 16.12 3.46 21.64
CA GLN A 276 16.16 2.28 20.80
C GLN A 276 17.62 1.88 20.56
N LYS A 277 17.99 0.70 21.02
CA LYS A 277 19.28 0.09 20.71
C LYS A 277 19.06 -1.01 19.65
N VAL A 278 19.97 -1.12 18.71
CA VAL A 278 19.95 -2.19 17.71
C VAL A 278 20.95 -3.25 18.08
N ILE A 279 20.54 -4.50 17.97
CA ILE A 279 21.39 -5.67 18.22
C ILE A 279 21.40 -6.48 16.92
N TRP A 280 22.57 -6.57 16.29
CA TRP A 280 22.81 -7.39 15.11
C TRP A 280 23.30 -8.78 15.52
N PHE A 281 22.78 -9.82 14.85
CA PHE A 281 23.20 -11.22 15.02
C PHE A 281 23.89 -11.74 13.77
N SER A 282 23.46 -11.28 12.58
CA SER A 282 23.92 -11.80 11.31
C SER A 282 23.56 -10.85 10.17
N THR A 283 24.24 -11.02 9.03
CA THR A 283 24.00 -10.28 7.79
C THR A 283 23.65 -11.21 6.63
N HIS A 284 23.18 -12.40 6.90
CA HIS A 284 22.95 -13.49 5.94
C HIS A 284 22.07 -13.10 4.74
N LYS A 285 21.04 -12.25 4.94
CA LYS A 285 20.22 -11.76 3.81
C LYS A 285 20.96 -10.74 2.93
N PHE A 286 21.89 -9.99 3.50
CA PHE A 286 22.68 -9.03 2.72
C PHE A 286 23.69 -9.72 1.82
N GLU A 287 24.13 -10.93 2.16
CA GLU A 287 24.97 -11.77 1.31
C GLU A 287 24.23 -12.18 0.04
N LEU A 288 22.94 -12.51 0.15
CA LEU A 288 22.09 -12.77 -1.03
C LEU A 288 21.93 -11.53 -1.93
N ILE A 289 21.87 -10.33 -1.35
CA ILE A 289 21.84 -9.08 -2.16
C ILE A 289 23.15 -8.96 -2.94
N GLU A 290 24.30 -9.23 -2.31
CA GLU A 290 25.60 -9.20 -2.98
C GLU A 290 25.68 -10.21 -4.12
N GLU A 291 25.16 -11.44 -3.95
CA GLU A 291 25.03 -12.43 -5.03
C GLU A 291 24.22 -11.87 -6.20
N ILE A 292 22.99 -11.39 -5.93
CA ILE A 292 22.10 -10.84 -6.96
C ILE A 292 22.78 -9.67 -7.71
N LEU A 293 23.45 -8.78 -7.01
CA LEU A 293 24.09 -7.62 -7.63
C LEU A 293 25.33 -8.00 -8.43
N ASN A 294 26.10 -9.02 -7.98
CA ASN A 294 27.28 -9.51 -8.72
C ASN A 294 26.87 -10.24 -10.01
N GLU A 295 25.76 -10.96 -10.03
CA GLU A 295 25.23 -11.62 -11.23
C GLU A 295 24.50 -10.67 -12.17
N ASN A 296 24.24 -9.45 -11.74
CA ASN A 296 23.24 -8.53 -12.28
C ASN A 296 23.63 -7.82 -13.59
N GLN A 297 24.77 -8.09 -14.21
CA GLN A 297 25.20 -7.48 -15.48
C GLN A 297 25.01 -5.95 -15.57
N ARG A 298 25.05 -5.23 -14.43
CA ARG A 298 24.86 -3.77 -14.27
C ARG A 298 23.43 -3.26 -14.52
N ASP A 299 22.40 -4.11 -14.40
CA ASP A 299 21.02 -3.60 -14.41
C ASP A 299 20.70 -2.84 -13.12
N ASN A 300 20.08 -1.69 -13.26
CA ASN A 300 19.63 -0.90 -12.13
C ASN A 300 18.59 -1.68 -11.31
N THR A 301 18.76 -1.69 -10.00
CA THR A 301 18.00 -2.52 -9.08
C THR A 301 17.33 -1.70 -7.98
N ILE A 302 16.06 -1.98 -7.74
CA ILE A 302 15.34 -1.48 -6.57
C ILE A 302 15.53 -2.46 -5.41
N ILE A 303 15.93 -1.97 -4.24
CA ILE A 303 15.96 -2.76 -3.00
C ILE A 303 14.87 -2.23 -2.06
N VAL A 304 13.99 -3.14 -1.65
CA VAL A 304 12.85 -2.86 -0.77
C VAL A 304 13.20 -3.24 0.65
N TYR A 305 13.05 -2.29 1.57
CA TYR A 305 13.29 -2.46 2.99
C TYR A 305 12.05 -2.10 3.83
N ASN A 306 11.87 -2.70 5.00
CA ASN A 306 10.77 -2.38 5.92
C ASN A 306 11.23 -1.65 7.20
N TYR A 307 12.51 -1.75 7.54
CA TYR A 307 13.06 -1.22 8.79
C TYR A 307 14.13 -0.17 8.53
N LYS A 308 14.20 0.83 9.41
CA LYS A 308 15.24 1.88 9.35
C LYS A 308 16.65 1.31 9.43
N GLU A 309 16.82 0.23 10.18
CA GLU A 309 18.11 -0.43 10.34
C GLU A 309 18.55 -1.16 9.07
N GLU A 310 17.61 -1.78 8.35
CA GLU A 310 17.88 -2.33 7.02
C GLU A 310 18.35 -1.23 6.06
N LEU A 311 17.69 -0.06 6.07
CA LEU A 311 18.12 1.09 5.28
C LEU A 311 19.53 1.56 5.66
N ALA A 312 19.81 1.70 6.96
CA ALA A 312 21.11 2.15 7.44
C ALA A 312 22.24 1.18 7.01
N GLU A 313 22.01 -0.12 7.13
CA GLU A 313 22.97 -1.14 6.71
C GLU A 313 23.15 -1.17 5.18
N LEU A 314 22.07 -1.00 4.40
CA LEU A 314 22.14 -0.88 2.94
C LEU A 314 22.96 0.34 2.53
N GLN A 315 22.73 1.50 3.14
CA GLN A 315 23.50 2.72 2.86
C GLN A 315 24.98 2.60 3.27
N ARG A 316 25.26 1.87 4.35
CA ARG A 316 26.63 1.59 4.78
C ARG A 316 27.39 0.70 3.79
N ARG A 317 26.71 -0.35 3.26
CA ARG A 317 27.31 -1.28 2.27
C ARG A 317 27.41 -0.66 0.88
N TYR A 318 26.38 0.11 0.50
CA TYR A 318 26.25 0.72 -0.82
C TYR A 318 26.11 2.24 -0.72
N PRO A 319 27.24 2.98 -0.49
CA PRO A 319 27.19 4.45 -0.31
C PRO A 319 26.69 5.21 -1.55
N HIS A 320 26.74 4.59 -2.73
CA HIS A 320 26.20 5.13 -3.98
C HIS A 320 24.69 4.94 -4.13
N ALA A 321 24.05 4.07 -3.33
CA ALA A 321 22.61 3.88 -3.33
C ALA A 321 21.88 5.18 -2.97
N ARG A 322 20.70 5.36 -3.53
CA ARG A 322 19.83 6.54 -3.30
C ARG A 322 18.46 6.10 -2.82
N THR A 323 17.81 6.98 -2.08
CA THR A 323 16.39 6.80 -1.68
C THR A 323 15.49 7.64 -2.59
N ILE A 324 14.19 7.34 -2.58
CA ILE A 324 13.21 8.14 -3.35
C ILE A 324 13.03 9.58 -2.80
N ASP A 325 13.52 9.84 -1.60
CA ASP A 325 13.44 11.16 -0.96
C ASP A 325 14.66 12.04 -1.30
N ASP A 326 15.67 11.48 -1.97
CA ASP A 326 16.83 12.23 -2.45
C ASP A 326 16.43 13.16 -3.62
N PHE A 327 17.18 14.23 -3.79
CA PHE A 327 16.88 15.24 -4.81
C PHE A 327 16.80 14.63 -6.23
N ASN A 328 15.65 14.85 -6.88
CA ASN A 328 15.34 14.36 -8.24
C ASN A 328 15.55 12.84 -8.43
N ALA A 329 15.45 12.04 -7.35
CA ALA A 329 15.78 10.61 -7.41
C ALA A 329 14.95 9.85 -8.46
N ILE A 330 13.65 10.13 -8.58
CA ILE A 330 12.77 9.46 -9.55
C ILE A 330 13.17 9.79 -11.00
N GLU A 331 13.46 11.04 -11.31
CA GLU A 331 13.89 11.47 -12.63
C GLU A 331 15.24 10.85 -12.98
N ARG A 332 16.21 10.92 -12.06
CA ARG A 332 17.55 10.35 -12.22
C ARG A 332 17.52 8.82 -12.35
N TRP A 333 16.65 8.15 -11.56
CA TRP A 333 16.41 6.71 -11.71
C TRP A 333 15.92 6.39 -13.13
N ASN A 334 14.89 7.08 -13.60
CA ASN A 334 14.32 6.84 -14.93
C ASN A 334 15.26 7.16 -16.08
N LYS A 335 16.28 8.01 -15.87
CA LYS A 335 17.38 8.25 -16.81
C LYS A 335 18.51 7.21 -16.72
N GLY A 336 18.43 6.26 -15.77
CA GLY A 336 19.47 5.25 -15.57
C GLY A 336 20.71 5.75 -14.80
N GLU A 337 20.62 6.90 -14.14
CA GLU A 337 21.74 7.53 -13.38
C GLU A 337 21.89 6.98 -11.96
N ILE A 338 20.95 6.16 -11.49
CA ILE A 338 20.95 5.53 -10.17
C ILE A 338 20.98 4.02 -10.35
N GLU A 339 22.05 3.38 -9.92
CA GLU A 339 22.22 1.93 -10.00
C GLU A 339 21.38 1.19 -8.95
N LEU A 340 21.34 1.73 -7.72
CA LEU A 340 20.60 1.14 -6.60
C LEU A 340 19.63 2.18 -6.02
N LEU A 341 18.33 1.88 -6.10
CA LEU A 341 17.28 2.70 -5.49
C LEU A 341 16.66 1.98 -4.30
N LEU A 342 16.77 2.58 -3.11
CA LEU A 342 16.24 2.04 -1.87
C LEU A 342 14.83 2.59 -1.62
N ILE A 343 13.84 1.71 -1.46
CA ILE A 343 12.46 2.12 -1.26
C ILE A 343 11.80 1.40 -0.08
N HIS A 344 10.96 2.14 0.65
CA HIS A 344 10.06 1.54 1.64
C HIS A 344 8.70 1.27 0.97
N PRO A 345 8.04 0.10 1.18
CA PRO A 345 6.78 -0.24 0.52
C PRO A 345 5.67 0.83 0.68
N LYS A 346 5.58 1.45 1.86
CA LYS A 346 4.60 2.53 2.09
C LYS A 346 4.89 3.78 1.26
N SER A 347 6.15 4.06 0.96
CA SER A 347 6.54 5.19 0.10
C SER A 347 6.31 4.86 -1.37
N ALA A 348 6.51 3.60 -1.77
CA ALA A 348 6.23 3.11 -3.11
C ALA A 348 4.72 3.14 -3.45
N GLY A 349 3.83 3.04 -2.45
CA GLY A 349 2.38 3.10 -2.64
C GLY A 349 1.82 4.38 -3.27
N HIS A 350 2.66 5.38 -3.61
CA HIS A 350 2.22 6.72 -3.96
C HIS A 350 2.43 7.11 -5.44
N GLY A 351 2.02 6.25 -6.39
CA GLY A 351 1.90 6.64 -7.80
C GLY A 351 3.21 6.90 -8.56
N LEU A 352 4.34 6.45 -8.03
CA LEU A 352 5.65 6.62 -8.65
C LEU A 352 5.76 5.84 -9.96
N ASN A 353 6.36 6.45 -10.97
CA ASN A 353 6.69 5.82 -12.24
C ASN A 353 8.17 5.46 -12.23
N LEU A 354 8.52 4.21 -11.99
CA LEU A 354 9.91 3.74 -11.90
C LEU A 354 10.29 2.75 -13.02
N GLN A 355 9.35 2.44 -13.92
CA GLN A 355 9.50 1.41 -14.96
C GLN A 355 10.56 1.69 -16.02
N PHE A 356 11.04 2.94 -16.13
CA PHE A 356 12.03 3.30 -17.16
C PHE A 356 13.47 3.15 -16.68
N GLY A 357 13.71 3.13 -15.37
CA GLY A 357 15.06 3.14 -14.81
C GLY A 357 15.67 1.76 -14.61
N GLY A 358 14.86 0.70 -14.55
CA GLY A 358 15.33 -0.68 -14.31
C GLY A 358 14.24 -1.70 -14.44
N CYS A 359 14.60 -2.98 -14.24
CA CYS A 359 13.66 -4.10 -14.32
C CYS A 359 13.81 -5.11 -13.17
N LYS A 360 14.65 -4.81 -12.16
CA LYS A 360 14.89 -5.72 -11.03
C LYS A 360 14.47 -5.09 -9.72
N ILE A 361 13.81 -5.89 -8.87
CA ILE A 361 13.36 -5.50 -7.55
C ILE A 361 13.68 -6.62 -6.56
N VAL A 362 14.31 -6.28 -5.44
CA VAL A 362 14.71 -7.21 -4.39
C VAL A 362 14.00 -6.83 -3.09
N PHE A 363 13.21 -7.71 -2.54
CA PHE A 363 12.61 -7.55 -1.21
C PHE A 363 13.56 -8.13 -0.15
N LEU A 364 14.27 -7.28 0.56
CA LEU A 364 15.11 -7.68 1.71
C LEU A 364 14.23 -8.25 2.84
N SER A 365 13.10 -7.61 3.08
CA SER A 365 12.03 -8.11 3.94
C SER A 365 10.66 -7.88 3.31
N LEU A 366 9.74 -8.85 3.47
CA LEU A 366 8.41 -8.81 2.85
C LEU A 366 7.43 -7.96 3.70
N PRO A 367 6.55 -7.18 3.08
CA PRO A 367 5.44 -6.55 3.79
C PRO A 367 4.34 -7.58 4.09
N TRP A 368 3.61 -7.42 5.20
CA TRP A 368 2.43 -8.24 5.52
C TRP A 368 1.20 -7.94 4.64
N SER A 369 1.21 -6.81 3.96
CA SER A 369 0.12 -6.35 3.12
C SER A 369 0.35 -6.74 1.67
N LEU A 370 -0.56 -7.53 1.11
CA LEU A 370 -0.57 -7.85 -0.32
C LEU A 370 -0.65 -6.57 -1.17
N GLU A 371 -1.50 -5.63 -0.77
CA GLU A 371 -1.63 -4.33 -1.43
C GLU A 371 -0.28 -3.60 -1.55
N LEU A 372 0.49 -3.51 -0.45
CA LEU A 372 1.81 -2.88 -0.48
C LEU A 372 2.82 -3.66 -1.33
N PHE A 373 2.75 -4.99 -1.32
CA PHE A 373 3.59 -5.84 -2.15
C PHE A 373 3.31 -5.57 -3.64
N GLU A 374 2.05 -5.67 -4.05
CA GLU A 374 1.63 -5.49 -5.44
C GLU A 374 1.85 -4.06 -5.93
N GLN A 375 1.56 -3.05 -5.10
CA GLN A 375 1.86 -1.67 -5.42
C GLN A 375 3.36 -1.45 -5.64
N THR A 376 4.21 -2.09 -4.85
CA THR A 376 5.67 -1.95 -4.97
C THR A 376 6.19 -2.62 -6.24
N VAL A 377 5.77 -3.84 -6.54
CA VAL A 377 6.10 -4.54 -7.80
C VAL A 377 5.57 -3.76 -9.00
N GLY A 378 4.36 -3.27 -8.94
CA GLY A 378 3.70 -2.47 -9.98
C GLY A 378 4.34 -1.09 -10.25
N ARG A 379 5.41 -0.70 -9.54
CA ARG A 379 6.23 0.47 -9.92
C ARG A 379 7.17 0.17 -11.07
N LEU A 380 7.59 -1.09 -11.21
CA LEU A 380 8.38 -1.57 -12.35
C LEU A 380 7.53 -2.33 -13.38
N HIS A 381 6.66 -3.24 -12.92
CA HIS A 381 5.82 -4.07 -13.77
C HIS A 381 4.53 -3.33 -14.12
N ARG A 382 4.60 -2.49 -15.14
CA ARG A 382 3.48 -1.64 -15.60
C ARG A 382 3.69 -1.18 -17.04
N GLY A 383 2.67 -0.57 -17.62
CA GLY A 383 2.72 -0.03 -18.99
C GLY A 383 3.93 0.89 -19.21
N GLY A 384 4.63 0.68 -20.31
CA GLY A 384 5.89 1.36 -20.67
C GLY A 384 7.17 0.62 -20.24
N GLN A 385 7.07 -0.44 -19.44
CA GLN A 385 8.20 -1.36 -19.22
C GLN A 385 8.41 -2.23 -20.49
N THR A 386 9.66 -2.35 -20.92
CA THR A 386 10.03 -3.09 -22.13
C THR A 386 10.87 -4.34 -21.86
N LYS A 387 11.33 -4.51 -20.62
CA LYS A 387 12.13 -5.65 -20.18
C LYS A 387 11.32 -6.53 -19.23
N ASP A 388 11.59 -7.83 -19.22
CA ASP A 388 11.05 -8.72 -18.18
C ASP A 388 11.44 -8.26 -16.79
N VAL A 389 10.46 -8.25 -15.89
CA VAL A 389 10.67 -7.80 -14.52
C VAL A 389 11.03 -8.97 -13.63
N TRP A 390 12.11 -8.83 -12.89
CA TRP A 390 12.61 -9.83 -11.94
C TRP A 390 12.39 -9.35 -10.51
N CYS A 391 11.58 -10.10 -9.77
CA CYS A 391 11.22 -9.83 -8.39
C CYS A 391 11.84 -10.90 -7.47
N TYR A 392 12.92 -10.55 -6.80
CA TYR A 392 13.62 -11.43 -5.86
C TYR A 392 13.06 -11.25 -4.45
N LEU A 393 12.72 -12.36 -3.81
CA LEU A 393 12.21 -12.42 -2.45
C LEU A 393 13.25 -13.09 -1.57
N LEU A 394 13.83 -12.36 -0.62
CA LEU A 394 14.83 -12.92 0.30
C LEU A 394 14.13 -13.56 1.51
N ILE A 395 14.12 -14.88 1.54
CA ILE A 395 13.40 -15.69 2.52
C ILE A 395 14.39 -16.43 3.40
N CYS A 396 14.39 -16.13 4.70
CA CYS A 396 15.11 -16.92 5.68
C CYS A 396 14.32 -18.18 6.04
N ASN A 397 14.92 -19.35 5.80
CA ASN A 397 14.27 -20.66 5.99
C ASN A 397 13.81 -20.87 7.44
N LYS A 398 12.65 -21.52 7.60
CA LYS A 398 12.04 -21.87 8.90
C LYS A 398 11.83 -20.67 9.82
N THR A 399 11.59 -19.48 9.23
CA THR A 399 11.30 -18.24 9.96
C THR A 399 9.91 -17.70 9.63
N ILE A 400 9.63 -16.53 10.18
CA ILE A 400 8.40 -15.78 9.90
C ILE A 400 8.29 -15.37 8.42
N ASP A 401 9.38 -15.30 7.67
CA ASP A 401 9.37 -14.93 6.25
C ASP A 401 8.55 -15.91 5.42
N GLU A 402 8.69 -17.22 5.67
CA GLU A 402 7.87 -18.23 4.98
C GLU A 402 6.37 -18.07 5.26
N ARG A 403 6.03 -17.70 6.50
CA ARG A 403 4.64 -17.43 6.88
C ARG A 403 4.11 -16.16 6.22
N ILE A 404 4.94 -15.11 6.11
CA ILE A 404 4.56 -13.86 5.43
C ILE A 404 4.32 -14.17 3.96
N TRP A 405 5.23 -14.89 3.31
CA TRP A 405 5.10 -15.25 1.90
C TRP A 405 3.86 -16.12 1.65
N GLY A 406 3.64 -17.16 2.44
CA GLY A 406 2.43 -17.98 2.37
C GLY A 406 1.16 -17.14 2.53
N ALA A 407 1.11 -16.24 3.51
CA ALA A 407 -0.03 -15.36 3.72
C ALA A 407 -0.28 -14.37 2.56
N LEU A 408 0.77 -13.93 1.87
CA LEU A 408 0.64 -13.09 0.66
C LEU A 408 0.06 -13.90 -0.51
N GLN A 409 0.50 -15.14 -0.68
CA GLN A 409 -0.01 -16.05 -1.71
C GLN A 409 -1.49 -16.40 -1.47
N ASP A 410 -1.88 -16.73 -0.23
CA ASP A 410 -3.27 -16.99 0.14
C ASP A 410 -4.18 -15.80 -0.12
N LYS A 411 -3.74 -14.59 0.24
CA LYS A 411 -4.49 -13.35 -0.02
C LYS A 411 -4.63 -13.07 -1.51
N ARG A 412 -3.62 -13.38 -2.30
CA ARG A 412 -3.67 -13.24 -3.77
C ARG A 412 -4.69 -14.20 -4.35
N ALA A 413 -4.69 -15.47 -3.95
CA ALA A 413 -5.68 -16.45 -4.40
C ALA A 413 -7.12 -15.98 -4.11
N ILE A 414 -7.39 -15.43 -2.91
CA ILE A 414 -8.70 -14.86 -2.56
C ILE A 414 -9.03 -13.66 -3.47
N SER A 415 -8.05 -12.81 -3.77
CA SER A 415 -8.25 -11.65 -4.65
C SER A 415 -8.55 -12.06 -6.09
N ASP A 416 -7.89 -13.10 -6.59
CA ASP A 416 -8.10 -13.63 -7.94
C ASP A 416 -9.50 -14.26 -8.07
N ILE A 417 -9.94 -15.06 -7.09
CA ILE A 417 -11.30 -15.60 -7.05
C ILE A 417 -12.34 -14.45 -6.99
N ALA A 418 -12.09 -13.41 -6.18
CA ALA A 418 -12.98 -12.26 -6.12
C ALA A 418 -13.09 -11.52 -7.46
N LEU A 419 -12.00 -11.45 -8.22
CA LEU A 419 -11.97 -10.86 -9.55
C LEU A 419 -12.77 -11.72 -10.55
N GLU A 420 -12.59 -13.04 -10.54
CA GLU A 420 -13.35 -13.98 -11.35
C GLU A 420 -14.85 -13.84 -11.11
N GLU A 421 -15.30 -13.80 -9.85
CA GLU A 421 -16.71 -13.62 -9.48
C GLU A 421 -17.31 -12.27 -9.95
N LEU A 422 -16.48 -11.25 -10.13
CA LEU A 422 -16.93 -9.96 -10.66
C LEU A 422 -16.97 -9.91 -12.19
N THR A 423 -16.22 -10.76 -12.87
CA THR A 423 -16.12 -10.81 -14.33
C THR A 423 -17.13 -11.77 -14.97
N THR A 424 -17.49 -12.86 -14.27
CA THR A 424 -18.55 -13.79 -14.69
C THR A 424 -19.95 -13.23 -14.45
#